data_ce6750ca76d42517a25954809e871d7e
#
_entry.id   ce6750ca76d42517a25954809e871d7e
#
_cell.length_a   1.000
_cell.length_b   1.000
_cell.length_c   1.000
_cell.angle_alpha   90.00
_cell.angle_beta   90.00
_cell.angle_gamma   90.00
#
_symmetry.space_group_name_H-M   'P 1'
#
loop_
_entity.id
_entity.type
_entity.pdbx_description
1 polymer ?
#
loop_
_entity_poly.entity_id
_entity_poly.type
_entity_poly.pdbx_seq_one_letter_code
_entity_poly.pdbx_strand_id
1 'polypeptide(L)'
;MSTQHRPPPLNDLPGTLIFGFSWLLVMAIGLMPIAEASLSRSPSVSMPTTIVFFVAVGSAVLLRQRYSWMGLVLHIFGQIAIWLSLFVMSLAIVLIAIPLK
;
A
#
# COMPACT_ATOMS: atom_id res chain seq x y z
N MET A 1 -2.80 -26.18 23.83
CA MET A 1 -2.60 -25.81 23.44
C MET A 1 -2.76 -25.32 22.81
N SER A 2 -2.58 -25.41 22.70
CA SER A 2 -2.59 -24.91 22.15
C SER A 2 -2.71 -24.53 21.40
N THR A 3 -2.55 -24.72 21.07
CA THR A 3 -2.53 -24.37 20.33
C THR A 3 -3.03 -23.70 19.80
N GLN A 4 -3.09 -23.34 19.81
CA GLN A 4 -3.61 -22.55 19.34
C GLN A 4 -3.58 -21.35 19.25
N HIS A 5 -2.83 -21.11 19.09
CA HIS A 5 -2.74 -19.91 18.95
C HIS A 5 -2.69 -19.40 17.70
N ARG A 6 -2.97 -19.80 16.61
CA ARG A 6 -3.04 -19.16 15.46
C ARG A 6 -4.42 -18.85 15.17
N PRO A 7 -4.85 -17.56 14.97
CA PRO A 7 -6.23 -17.24 14.65
C PRO A 7 -6.58 -17.80 13.29
N PRO A 8 -7.73 -18.45 13.17
CA PRO A 8 -8.18 -18.88 11.86
C PRO A 8 -8.45 -17.66 10.98
N PRO A 9 -7.94 -17.67 9.76
CA PRO A 9 -8.11 -16.50 8.89
C PRO A 9 -9.57 -16.12 8.67
N LEU A 10 -10.44 -17.10 8.59
CA LEU A 10 -11.83 -16.82 8.30
C LEU A 10 -12.54 -16.19 9.49
N ASN A 11 -12.01 -16.39 10.70
CA ASN A 11 -12.62 -15.83 11.89
C ASN A 11 -12.01 -14.50 12.28
N ASP A 12 -11.01 -14.04 11.54
CA ASP A 12 -10.34 -12.82 11.86
C ASP A 12 -10.72 -11.75 10.84
N LEU A 13 -11.99 -11.44 10.77
CA LEU A 13 -12.49 -10.51 9.79
C LEU A 13 -11.89 -9.11 9.93
N PRO A 14 -11.84 -8.52 11.15
CA PRO A 14 -11.26 -7.18 11.26
C PRO A 14 -9.82 -7.11 10.79
N GLY A 15 -9.01 -8.10 11.18
CA GLY A 15 -7.61 -8.12 10.74
C GLY A 15 -7.49 -8.31 9.24
N THR A 16 -8.32 -9.18 8.67
CA THR A 16 -8.32 -9.40 7.23
C THR A 16 -8.73 -8.14 6.49
N LEU A 17 -9.72 -7.42 6.99
CA LEU A 17 -10.15 -6.19 6.36
C LEU A 17 -9.08 -5.13 6.42
N ILE A 18 -8.42 -4.98 7.58
CA ILE A 18 -7.34 -4.00 7.70
C ILE A 18 -6.22 -4.33 6.73
N PHE A 19 -5.83 -5.61 6.68
CA PHE A 19 -4.76 -6.04 5.80
C PHE A 19 -5.10 -5.77 4.35
N GLY A 20 -6.26 -6.24 3.90
CA GLY A 20 -6.66 -6.08 2.51
C GLY A 20 -6.87 -4.63 2.13
N PHE A 21 -7.51 -3.87 3.00
CA PHE A 21 -7.80 -2.48 2.70
C PHE A 21 -6.53 -1.65 2.62
N SER A 22 -5.57 -1.92 3.51
CA SER A 22 -4.32 -1.18 3.48
C SER A 22 -3.56 -1.43 2.18
N TRP A 23 -3.57 -2.67 1.69
CA TRP A 23 -2.91 -2.97 0.41
C TRP A 23 -3.62 -2.31 -0.75
N LEU A 24 -4.96 -2.27 -0.73
CA LEU A 24 -5.71 -1.58 -1.76
C LEU A 24 -5.39 -0.09 -1.79
N LEU A 25 -5.30 0.52 -0.61
CA LEU A 25 -4.97 1.94 -0.53
C LEU A 25 -3.56 2.21 -1.07
N VAL A 26 -2.61 1.36 -0.71
CA VAL A 26 -1.24 1.54 -1.17
C VAL A 26 -1.17 1.41 -2.69
N MET A 27 -1.89 0.45 -3.26
CA MET A 27 -1.89 0.30 -4.71
C MET A 27 -2.57 1.47 -5.40
N ALA A 28 -3.68 1.95 -4.84
CA ALA A 28 -4.36 3.11 -5.41
C ALA A 28 -3.46 4.34 -5.40
N ILE A 29 -2.75 4.55 -4.29
CA ILE A 29 -1.84 5.69 -4.20
C ILE A 29 -0.66 5.52 -5.16
N GLY A 30 -0.23 4.28 -5.40
CA GLY A 30 0.82 4.03 -6.36
C GLY A 30 0.43 4.40 -7.78
N LEU A 31 -0.87 4.39 -8.07
CA LEU A 31 -1.35 4.77 -9.39
C LEU A 31 -1.74 6.25 -9.47
N MET A 32 -1.40 7.03 -8.44
CA MET A 32 -1.73 8.46 -8.41
C MET A 32 -1.24 9.25 -9.62
N PRO A 33 -0.03 9.02 -10.14
CA PRO A 33 0.38 9.81 -11.31
C PRO A 33 -0.56 9.67 -12.50
N ILE A 34 -1.07 8.47 -12.73
CA ILE A 34 -2.02 8.28 -13.82
C ILE A 34 -3.33 8.99 -13.51
N ALA A 35 -3.79 8.89 -12.26
CA ALA A 35 -5.02 9.55 -11.86
C ALA A 35 -4.90 11.06 -11.96
N GLU A 36 -3.76 11.60 -11.51
CA GLU A 36 -3.56 13.04 -11.58
C GLU A 36 -3.46 13.52 -13.02
N ALA A 37 -2.82 12.73 -13.86
CA ALA A 37 -2.70 13.11 -15.26
C ALA A 37 -4.07 13.11 -15.94
N SER A 38 -4.93 12.17 -15.60
CA SER A 38 -6.27 12.15 -16.18
C SER A 38 -7.12 13.31 -15.72
N LEU A 39 -6.75 13.95 -14.60
CA LEU A 39 -7.41 15.15 -14.11
C LEU A 39 -6.70 16.42 -14.58
N SER A 40 -5.75 16.28 -15.49
CA SER A 40 -5.00 17.42 -16.04
C SER A 40 -4.17 18.13 -14.97
N ARG A 41 -3.61 17.36 -14.06
CA ARG A 41 -2.78 17.91 -12.98
C ARG A 41 -1.40 17.31 -13.06
N SER A 42 -0.43 18.08 -12.54
CA SER A 42 0.94 17.59 -12.49
C SER A 42 1.07 16.53 -11.40
N PRO A 43 1.80 15.44 -11.68
CA PRO A 43 2.02 14.43 -10.66
C PRO A 43 2.76 15.01 -9.45
N SER A 44 2.38 14.57 -8.27
CA SER A 44 3.00 15.00 -7.03
C SER A 44 3.65 13.79 -6.37
N VAL A 45 4.86 13.97 -5.85
CA VAL A 45 5.60 12.86 -5.24
C VAL A 45 5.43 12.84 -3.72
N SER A 46 5.50 14.00 -3.08
CA SER A 46 5.56 14.04 -1.63
C SER A 46 4.26 13.59 -0.96
N MET A 47 3.13 14.01 -1.50
CA MET A 47 1.85 13.67 -0.88
C MET A 47 1.58 12.17 -0.91
N PRO A 48 1.67 11.50 -2.07
CA PRO A 48 1.45 10.04 -2.09
C PRO A 48 2.46 9.29 -1.23
N THR A 49 3.70 9.74 -1.19
CA THR A 49 4.72 9.08 -0.38
C THR A 49 4.36 9.17 1.10
N THR A 50 3.93 10.34 1.54
CA THR A 50 3.54 10.52 2.93
C THR A 50 2.35 9.63 3.29
N ILE A 51 1.36 9.58 2.42
CA ILE A 51 0.17 8.77 2.68
C ILE A 51 0.54 7.29 2.74
N VAL A 52 1.38 6.83 1.82
CA VAL A 52 1.81 5.43 1.80
C VAL A 52 2.55 5.07 3.09
N PHE A 53 3.42 5.97 3.53
CA PHE A 53 4.17 5.71 4.75
C PHE A 53 3.22 5.55 5.94
N PHE A 54 2.27 6.46 6.09
CA PHE A 54 1.34 6.39 7.21
C PHE A 54 0.44 5.16 7.11
N VAL A 55 -0.01 4.81 5.91
CA VAL A 55 -0.84 3.63 5.74
C VAL A 55 -0.05 2.37 6.12
N ALA A 56 1.18 2.27 5.66
CA ALA A 56 1.99 1.09 5.95
C ALA A 56 2.26 0.94 7.44
N VAL A 57 2.69 2.02 8.08
CA VAL A 57 3.01 1.98 9.51
C VAL A 57 1.75 1.79 10.33
N GLY A 58 0.68 2.50 9.99
CA GLY A 58 -0.56 2.39 10.73
C GLY A 58 -1.16 1.00 10.66
N SER A 59 -1.16 0.40 9.48
CA SER A 59 -1.70 -0.95 9.35
C SER A 59 -0.83 -1.96 10.11
N ALA A 60 0.49 -1.76 10.10
CA ALA A 60 1.36 -2.65 10.85
C ALA A 60 1.09 -2.56 12.35
N VAL A 61 0.88 -1.33 12.85
CA VAL A 61 0.57 -1.16 14.27
C VAL A 61 -0.75 -1.85 14.62
N LEU A 62 -1.75 -1.71 13.77
CA LEU A 62 -3.05 -2.32 14.03
C LEU A 62 -2.98 -3.84 13.95
N LEU A 63 -2.08 -4.37 13.17
CA LEU A 63 -1.98 -5.82 12.99
C LEU A 63 -0.91 -6.45 13.87
N ARG A 64 -0.28 -5.67 14.74
CA ARG A 64 0.87 -6.17 15.49
C ARG A 64 0.52 -7.35 16.38
N GLN A 65 -0.72 -7.47 16.81
CA GLN A 65 -1.11 -8.57 17.68
C GLN A 65 -1.34 -9.87 16.90
N ARG A 66 -1.40 -9.78 15.58
CA ARG A 66 -1.70 -10.94 14.76
C ARG A 66 -0.48 -11.51 14.08
N TYR A 67 0.56 -10.71 13.93
CA TYR A 67 1.74 -11.12 13.19
C TYR A 67 2.97 -10.95 14.06
N SER A 68 3.98 -11.73 13.74
CA SER A 68 5.27 -11.59 14.41
C SER A 68 5.92 -10.27 13.98
N TRP A 69 6.96 -9.89 14.73
CA TRP A 69 7.69 -8.69 14.38
C TRP A 69 8.22 -8.74 12.95
N MET A 70 8.76 -9.90 12.57
CA MET A 70 9.28 -10.07 11.22
C MET A 70 8.17 -9.93 10.19
N GLY A 71 6.99 -10.48 10.48
CA GLY A 71 5.86 -10.36 9.59
C GLY A 71 5.44 -8.92 9.37
N LEU A 72 5.48 -8.12 10.44
CA LEU A 72 5.12 -6.70 10.32
C LEU A 72 6.17 -5.93 9.51
N VAL A 73 7.44 -6.26 9.71
CA VAL A 73 8.50 -5.62 8.93
C VAL A 73 8.34 -5.95 7.45
N LEU A 74 8.05 -7.21 7.13
CA LEU A 74 7.82 -7.61 5.75
C LEU A 74 6.59 -6.92 5.17
N HIS A 75 5.56 -6.75 5.99
CA HIS A 75 4.35 -6.06 5.56
C HIS A 75 4.66 -4.62 5.15
N ILE A 76 5.42 -3.90 5.98
CA ILE A 76 5.77 -2.52 5.69
C ILE A 76 6.65 -2.43 4.45
N PHE A 77 7.69 -3.25 4.39
CA PHE A 77 8.56 -3.24 3.22
C PHE A 77 7.82 -3.64 1.96
N GLY A 78 6.95 -4.65 2.06
CA GLY A 78 6.17 -5.07 0.91
C GLY A 78 5.28 -3.97 0.39
N GLN A 79 4.61 -3.26 1.28
CA GLN A 79 3.74 -2.19 0.85
C GLN A 79 4.52 -1.05 0.18
N ILE A 80 5.64 -0.69 0.77
CA ILE A 80 6.46 0.37 0.19
C ILE A 80 7.01 -0.07 -1.17
N ALA A 81 7.45 -1.32 -1.28
CA ALA A 81 7.98 -1.84 -2.54
C ALA A 81 6.93 -1.86 -3.63
N ILE A 82 5.73 -2.32 -3.30
CA ILE A 82 4.63 -2.36 -4.26
C ILE A 82 4.24 -0.95 -4.68
N TRP A 83 4.13 -0.05 -3.70
CA TRP A 83 3.81 1.33 -4.02
C TRP A 83 4.86 1.94 -4.94
N LEU A 84 6.13 1.73 -4.60
CA LEU A 84 7.22 2.32 -5.39
C LEU A 84 7.20 1.79 -6.81
N SER A 85 6.99 0.48 -6.97
CA SER A 85 6.93 -0.12 -8.30
C SER A 85 5.78 0.46 -9.11
N LEU A 86 4.61 0.54 -8.51
CA LEU A 86 3.45 1.09 -9.21
C LEU A 86 3.61 2.56 -9.50
N PHE A 87 4.19 3.31 -8.55
CA PHE A 87 4.36 4.74 -8.73
C PHE A 87 5.33 5.03 -9.87
N VAL A 88 6.45 4.31 -9.91
CA VAL A 88 7.44 4.50 -10.96
C VAL A 88 6.87 4.11 -12.31
N MET A 89 6.15 2.99 -12.37
CA MET A 89 5.55 2.56 -13.62
C MET A 89 4.48 3.54 -14.08
N SER A 90 3.67 4.00 -13.16
CA SER A 90 2.61 4.97 -13.45
C SER A 90 3.22 6.28 -13.96
N LEU A 91 4.26 6.75 -13.29
CA LEU A 91 4.93 7.97 -13.69
C LEU A 91 5.57 7.82 -15.07
N ALA A 92 6.17 6.67 -15.35
CA ALA A 92 6.77 6.42 -16.65
C ALA A 92 5.71 6.46 -17.75
N ILE A 93 4.55 5.87 -17.50
CA ILE A 93 3.46 5.88 -18.47
C ILE A 93 3.02 7.32 -18.75
N VAL A 94 2.89 8.13 -17.70
CA VAL A 94 2.49 9.53 -17.87
C VAL A 94 3.53 10.29 -18.68
N LEU A 95 4.81 10.10 -18.37
CA LEU A 95 5.87 10.80 -19.09
C LEU A 95 5.97 10.38 -20.55
N ILE A 96 5.68 9.13 -20.84
CA ILE A 96 5.67 8.66 -22.22
C ILE A 96 4.48 9.22 -22.96
N ALA A 97 3.34 9.31 -22.31
CA ALA A 97 2.12 9.76 -22.96
C ALA A 97 2.13 11.26 -23.25
N ILE A 98 2.77 12.05 -22.38
CA ILE A 98 2.75 13.50 -22.53
C ILE A 98 3.29 13.96 -23.88
N PRO A 99 4.47 13.47 -24.35
CA PRO A 99 4.99 13.93 -25.63
C PRO A 99 4.12 13.54 -26.83
N LEU A 100 3.24 12.59 -26.65
CA LEU A 100 2.40 12.16 -27.75
C LEU A 100 1.20 13.06 -27.97
N LYS A 101 0.98 13.97 -27.06
CA LYS A 101 -0.10 14.92 -27.22
C LYS A 101 0.38 16.15 -27.97
#